data_1e9cc60dc1e91b1972507cad803f2274
#
_entry.id   1e9cc60dc1e91b1972507cad803f2274
#
_cell.length_a   1.000
_cell.length_b   1.000
_cell.length_c   1.000
_cell.angle_alpha   90.00
_cell.angle_beta   90.00
_cell.angle_gamma   90.00
#
_symmetry.space_group_name_H-M   'P 1'
#
loop_
_entity.id
_entity.type
_entity.pdbx_description
1 polymer ?
#
loop_
_entity_poly.entity_id
_entity_poly.type
_entity_poly.pdbx_seq_one_letter_code
_entity_poly.pdbx_strand_id
1 'polypeptide(L)'
;PGKTLHGLDPEVRFEACMKDIILNHSDADCLFITGDLADKGEASAYELMAKSLKQYPDPAYLVLGNHDDREVFAKYFPRIELDENGFVQYEVKTPEGIFLILDTLEKGTDSGVFCEKRLKWLQKKLEEHEDQTIYLFMHHPPFDLHFPCIDRIGLKDKEGFHQVIQNHILSIRHLFFGHAHRPLSGNWQGISFSSLRGTNHQVKLDFTSQVITALDEPPEYSVVFMTEESVVVHSHSYPL
;
A
#
# COMPACT_ATOMS: atom_id res chain seq x y z
N PRO A 1 -9.69 17.46 -2.52
CA PRO A 1 -9.22 18.64 -3.23
C PRO A 1 -9.71 19.94 -2.54
N GLY A 2 -8.82 20.97 -2.52
CA GLY A 2 -9.13 22.28 -1.94
C GLY A 2 -9.26 22.32 -0.42
N LYS A 3 -8.83 21.27 0.29
CA LYS A 3 -8.80 21.23 1.76
C LYS A 3 -7.41 20.81 2.23
N THR A 4 -6.97 21.37 3.34
CA THR A 4 -5.70 20.96 3.99
C THR A 4 -5.96 19.81 4.97
N LEU A 5 -4.98 18.90 5.05
CA LEU A 5 -4.88 17.85 6.05
C LEU A 5 -3.59 18.08 6.85
N HIS A 6 -3.72 18.27 8.17
CA HIS A 6 -2.61 18.65 9.05
C HIS A 6 -1.89 19.94 8.62
N GLY A 7 -2.62 20.91 8.02
CA GLY A 7 -2.06 22.15 7.51
C GLY A 7 -1.38 22.08 6.14
N LEU A 8 -1.35 20.89 5.53
CA LEU A 8 -0.72 20.60 4.23
C LEU A 8 -1.80 20.37 3.17
N ASP A 9 -1.50 20.65 1.90
CA ASP A 9 -2.42 20.43 0.79
C ASP A 9 -2.13 19.09 0.10
N PRO A 10 -2.98 18.05 0.28
CA PRO A 10 -2.73 16.74 -0.30
C PRO A 10 -2.77 16.73 -1.83
N GLU A 11 -3.59 17.59 -2.44
CA GLU A 11 -3.71 17.71 -3.91
C GLU A 11 -2.40 18.20 -4.51
N VAL A 12 -1.86 19.32 -3.99
CA VAL A 12 -0.60 19.90 -4.46
C VAL A 12 0.55 18.89 -4.30
N ARG A 13 0.60 18.18 -3.17
CA ARG A 13 1.66 17.20 -2.89
C ARG A 13 1.56 15.95 -3.76
N PHE A 14 0.35 15.45 -4.00
CA PHE A 14 0.13 14.32 -4.89
C PHE A 14 0.45 14.69 -6.35
N GLU A 15 0.02 15.86 -6.82
CA GLU A 15 0.35 16.33 -8.18
C GLU A 15 1.85 16.54 -8.37
N ALA A 16 2.56 17.05 -7.36
CA ALA A 16 4.02 17.17 -7.40
C ALA A 16 4.68 15.79 -7.48
N CYS A 17 4.21 14.81 -6.70
CA CYS A 17 4.67 13.42 -6.77
C CYS A 17 4.50 12.84 -8.18
N MET A 18 3.30 12.91 -8.73
CA MET A 18 3.00 12.35 -10.06
C MET A 18 3.80 13.04 -11.15
N LYS A 19 3.97 14.34 -11.08
CA LYS A 19 4.80 15.10 -12.02
C LYS A 19 6.26 14.66 -11.98
N ASP A 20 6.81 14.47 -10.79
CA ASP A 20 8.20 14.02 -10.62
C ASP A 20 8.40 12.58 -11.13
N ILE A 21 7.48 11.67 -10.83
CA ILE A 21 7.48 10.29 -11.34
C ILE A 21 7.42 10.26 -12.87
N ILE A 22 6.50 11.01 -13.48
CA ILE A 22 6.34 11.05 -14.94
C ILE A 22 7.59 11.63 -15.62
N LEU A 23 8.23 12.62 -15.00
CA LEU A 23 9.41 13.25 -15.54
C LEU A 23 10.66 12.34 -15.48
N ASN A 24 10.82 11.61 -14.38
CA ASN A 24 12.08 10.93 -14.08
C ASN A 24 12.00 9.39 -14.27
N HIS A 25 10.79 8.82 -14.27
CA HIS A 25 10.55 7.37 -14.25
C HIS A 25 9.39 6.95 -15.19
N SER A 26 9.27 7.61 -16.35
CA SER A 26 8.26 7.27 -17.35
C SER A 26 8.50 5.93 -18.04
N ASP A 27 9.65 5.31 -17.79
CA ASP A 27 10.06 3.99 -18.27
C ASP A 27 9.87 2.86 -17.22
N ALA A 28 9.28 3.17 -16.06
CA ALA A 28 8.95 2.15 -15.08
C ALA A 28 7.81 1.24 -15.59
N ASP A 29 7.89 -0.05 -15.34
CA ASP A 29 6.91 -1.04 -15.80
C ASP A 29 5.53 -0.89 -15.17
N CYS A 30 5.46 -0.35 -13.95
CA CYS A 30 4.19 -0.09 -13.25
C CYS A 30 4.37 0.85 -12.05
N LEU A 31 3.24 1.35 -11.56
CA LEU A 31 3.14 2.16 -10.35
C LEU A 31 2.26 1.46 -9.31
N PHE A 32 2.68 1.45 -8.05
CA PHE A 32 1.85 1.04 -6.91
C PHE A 32 1.54 2.22 -6.00
N ILE A 33 0.28 2.33 -5.56
CA ILE A 33 -0.12 3.25 -4.48
C ILE A 33 -0.69 2.39 -3.34
N THR A 34 -0.01 2.41 -2.20
CA THR A 34 -0.21 1.47 -1.10
C THR A 34 -1.29 1.89 -0.09
N GLY A 35 -2.32 2.60 -0.56
CA GLY A 35 -3.54 2.90 0.20
C GLY A 35 -3.62 4.34 0.69
N ASP A 36 -4.75 4.64 1.38
CA ASP A 36 -5.15 5.99 1.82
C ASP A 36 -5.21 6.97 0.64
N LEU A 37 -5.93 6.55 -0.40
CA LEU A 37 -6.12 7.29 -1.65
C LEU A 37 -6.97 8.55 -1.46
N ALA A 38 -7.77 8.58 -0.40
CA ALA A 38 -8.60 9.70 0.04
C ALA A 38 -8.54 9.84 1.57
N ASP A 39 -8.80 11.03 2.14
CA ASP A 39 -8.82 11.22 3.61
C ASP A 39 -10.07 10.63 4.29
N LYS A 40 -11.20 10.63 3.60
CA LYS A 40 -12.49 10.12 4.09
C LYS A 40 -13.33 9.47 2.98
N GLY A 41 -12.67 8.84 2.02
CA GLY A 41 -13.32 8.22 0.87
C GLY A 41 -14.05 9.21 -0.04
N GLU A 42 -13.60 10.48 -0.11
CA GLU A 42 -14.27 11.50 -0.90
C GLU A 42 -14.16 11.23 -2.41
N ALA A 43 -15.28 11.29 -3.10
CA ALA A 43 -15.36 11.15 -4.55
C ALA A 43 -14.41 12.08 -5.32
N SER A 44 -14.23 13.32 -4.84
CA SER A 44 -13.33 14.29 -5.47
C SER A 44 -11.86 13.91 -5.40
N ALA A 45 -11.44 13.17 -4.36
CA ALA A 45 -10.07 12.66 -4.26
C ALA A 45 -9.82 11.55 -5.30
N TYR A 46 -10.75 10.60 -5.42
CA TYR A 46 -10.67 9.54 -6.45
C TYR A 46 -10.75 10.10 -7.87
N GLU A 47 -11.57 11.13 -8.11
CA GLU A 47 -11.64 11.81 -9.40
C GLU A 47 -10.31 12.46 -9.79
N LEU A 48 -9.68 13.19 -8.85
CA LEU A 48 -8.37 13.79 -9.03
C LEU A 48 -7.33 12.71 -9.34
N MET A 49 -7.27 11.66 -8.55
CA MET A 49 -6.34 10.55 -8.73
C MET A 49 -6.54 9.87 -10.08
N ALA A 50 -7.78 9.54 -10.45
CA ALA A 50 -8.09 8.93 -11.74
C ALA A 50 -7.67 9.81 -12.93
N LYS A 51 -7.79 11.14 -12.80
CA LYS A 51 -7.32 12.10 -13.80
C LYS A 51 -5.79 12.12 -13.89
N SER A 52 -5.09 12.15 -12.76
CA SER A 52 -3.64 12.17 -12.72
C SER A 52 -3.03 10.87 -13.26
N LEU A 53 -3.59 9.72 -12.88
CA LEU A 53 -3.13 8.41 -13.35
C LEU A 53 -3.32 8.19 -14.86
N LYS A 54 -4.27 8.87 -15.50
CA LYS A 54 -4.40 8.83 -16.98
C LYS A 54 -3.21 9.44 -17.71
N GLN A 55 -2.39 10.24 -17.05
CA GLN A 55 -1.20 10.84 -17.60
C GLN A 55 0.05 9.94 -17.43
N TYR A 56 -0.05 8.93 -16.58
CA TYR A 56 0.99 7.93 -16.40
C TYR A 56 0.86 6.87 -17.49
N PRO A 57 1.94 6.55 -18.22
CA PRO A 57 1.87 5.69 -19.42
C PRO A 57 1.63 4.21 -19.11
N ASP A 58 2.01 3.75 -17.92
CA ASP A 58 2.04 2.34 -17.54
C ASP A 58 0.91 1.98 -16.58
N PRO A 59 0.66 0.68 -16.31
CA PRO A 59 -0.40 0.30 -15.40
C PRO A 59 -0.13 0.79 -13.97
N ALA A 60 -1.16 1.36 -13.32
CA ALA A 60 -1.15 1.72 -11.92
C ALA A 60 -2.02 0.73 -11.13
N TYR A 61 -1.46 0.17 -10.07
CA TYR A 61 -2.10 -0.75 -9.15
C TYR A 61 -2.38 -0.09 -7.81
N LEU A 62 -3.61 -0.21 -7.33
CA LEU A 62 -4.08 0.53 -6.17
C LEU A 62 -4.46 -0.42 -5.04
N VAL A 63 -3.98 -0.12 -3.84
CA VAL A 63 -4.38 -0.75 -2.59
C VAL A 63 -5.37 0.18 -1.88
N LEU A 64 -6.28 -0.33 -1.08
CA LEU A 64 -7.13 0.50 -0.21
C LEU A 64 -6.55 0.56 1.20
N GLY A 65 -6.56 1.77 1.79
CA GLY A 65 -6.24 2.02 3.19
C GLY A 65 -7.49 2.26 4.05
N ASN A 66 -7.30 2.56 5.33
CA ASN A 66 -8.40 2.76 6.27
C ASN A 66 -9.19 4.06 6.03
N HIS A 67 -8.61 5.02 5.33
CA HIS A 67 -9.26 6.27 4.96
C HIS A 67 -10.14 6.16 3.71
N ASP A 68 -10.07 5.05 2.98
CA ASP A 68 -10.77 4.86 1.73
C ASP A 68 -12.23 4.37 1.91
N ASP A 69 -13.04 4.53 0.86
CA ASP A 69 -14.37 3.93 0.75
C ASP A 69 -14.43 3.05 -0.51
N ARG A 70 -14.61 1.74 -0.30
CA ARG A 70 -14.59 0.72 -1.37
C ARG A 70 -15.68 0.95 -2.44
N GLU A 71 -16.87 1.36 -2.01
CA GLU A 71 -18.00 1.58 -2.92
C GLU A 71 -17.80 2.84 -3.78
N VAL A 72 -17.22 3.88 -3.20
CA VAL A 72 -16.90 5.12 -3.94
C VAL A 72 -15.73 4.85 -4.87
N PHE A 73 -14.65 4.22 -4.38
CA PHE A 73 -13.48 3.82 -5.16
C PHE A 73 -13.87 3.06 -6.44
N ALA A 74 -14.71 2.04 -6.33
CA ALA A 74 -15.12 1.20 -7.46
C ALA A 74 -15.81 1.99 -8.60
N LYS A 75 -16.45 3.14 -8.31
CA LYS A 75 -17.06 4.01 -9.32
C LYS A 75 -16.03 4.74 -10.17
N TYR A 76 -14.88 5.07 -9.60
CA TYR A 76 -13.81 5.83 -10.28
C TYR A 76 -12.76 4.92 -10.92
N PHE A 77 -12.61 3.70 -10.42
CA PHE A 77 -11.66 2.69 -10.91
C PHE A 77 -12.36 1.39 -11.35
N PRO A 78 -13.29 1.44 -12.32
CA PRO A 78 -14.11 0.29 -12.70
C PRO A 78 -13.34 -0.81 -13.43
N ARG A 79 -12.06 -0.59 -13.77
CA ARG A 79 -11.18 -1.61 -14.36
C ARG A 79 -10.47 -2.47 -13.32
N ILE A 80 -10.44 -2.05 -12.06
CA ILE A 80 -9.89 -2.84 -10.97
C ILE A 80 -10.97 -3.84 -10.55
N GLU A 81 -10.65 -5.11 -10.75
CA GLU A 81 -11.57 -6.19 -10.41
C GLU A 81 -11.66 -6.33 -8.88
N LEU A 82 -12.88 -6.56 -8.41
CA LEU A 82 -13.14 -6.98 -7.04
C LEU A 82 -13.10 -8.50 -6.99
N ASP A 83 -12.73 -9.06 -5.85
CA ASP A 83 -12.89 -10.50 -5.64
C ASP A 83 -14.38 -10.90 -5.58
N GLU A 84 -14.65 -12.19 -5.51
CA GLU A 84 -16.01 -12.76 -5.43
C GLU A 84 -16.82 -12.28 -4.21
N ASN A 85 -16.16 -11.69 -3.22
CA ASN A 85 -16.76 -11.16 -2.00
C ASN A 85 -16.89 -9.63 -1.99
N GLY A 86 -16.44 -8.95 -3.06
CA GLY A 86 -16.49 -7.51 -3.21
C GLY A 86 -15.34 -6.76 -2.55
N PHE A 87 -14.24 -7.43 -2.21
CA PHE A 87 -13.01 -6.78 -1.73
C PHE A 87 -12.12 -6.35 -2.90
N VAL A 88 -11.37 -5.27 -2.73
CA VAL A 88 -10.36 -4.80 -3.69
C VAL A 88 -9.08 -5.60 -3.47
N GLN A 89 -9.16 -6.89 -3.77
CA GLN A 89 -8.00 -7.79 -3.76
C GLN A 89 -7.94 -8.57 -5.07
N TYR A 90 -6.76 -8.58 -5.67
CA TYR A 90 -6.56 -9.13 -7.00
C TYR A 90 -5.12 -9.55 -7.23
N GLU A 91 -4.87 -10.34 -8.28
CA GLU A 91 -3.54 -10.73 -8.71
C GLU A 91 -3.11 -10.00 -9.97
N VAL A 92 -1.82 -9.76 -10.09
CA VAL A 92 -1.18 -9.28 -11.32
C VAL A 92 -0.03 -10.23 -11.66
N LYS A 93 -0.04 -10.76 -12.87
CA LYS A 93 1.02 -11.63 -13.38
C LYS A 93 2.04 -10.79 -14.14
N THR A 94 3.30 -10.88 -13.72
CA THR A 94 4.41 -10.17 -14.34
C THR A 94 5.55 -11.14 -14.67
N PRO A 95 6.52 -10.74 -15.47
CA PRO A 95 7.73 -11.54 -15.69
C PRO A 95 8.52 -11.82 -14.39
N GLU A 96 8.47 -10.91 -13.41
CA GLU A 96 9.18 -11.00 -12.13
C GLU A 96 8.46 -11.89 -11.13
N GLY A 97 7.18 -12.22 -11.34
CA GLY A 97 6.37 -13.04 -10.45
C GLY A 97 4.93 -12.58 -10.34
N ILE A 98 4.26 -13.04 -9.29
CA ILE A 98 2.86 -12.76 -8.99
C ILE A 98 2.78 -11.66 -7.94
N PHE A 99 2.10 -10.58 -8.27
CA PHE A 99 1.77 -9.53 -7.32
C PHE A 99 0.37 -9.78 -6.77
N LEU A 100 0.26 -9.96 -5.46
CA LEU A 100 -1.02 -10.10 -4.76
C LEU A 100 -1.32 -8.80 -4.03
N ILE A 101 -2.37 -8.13 -4.47
CA ILE A 101 -2.89 -6.91 -3.86
C ILE A 101 -3.97 -7.31 -2.86
N LEU A 102 -3.79 -6.90 -1.59
CA LEU A 102 -4.59 -7.37 -0.46
C LEU A 102 -5.40 -6.22 0.15
N ASP A 103 -6.70 -6.40 0.26
CA ASP A 103 -7.62 -5.44 0.86
C ASP A 103 -7.70 -5.62 2.38
N THR A 104 -7.19 -4.66 3.13
CA THR A 104 -7.25 -4.65 4.60
C THR A 104 -8.23 -3.63 5.16
N LEU A 105 -8.94 -2.89 4.29
CA LEU A 105 -9.92 -1.89 4.69
C LEU A 105 -11.09 -2.53 5.46
N GLU A 106 -11.42 -1.93 6.61
CA GLU A 106 -12.64 -2.21 7.35
C GLU A 106 -13.35 -0.90 7.69
N LYS A 107 -14.62 -0.77 7.30
CA LYS A 107 -15.35 0.48 7.47
C LYS A 107 -15.59 0.78 8.95
N GLY A 108 -15.26 2.02 9.36
CA GLY A 108 -15.50 2.51 10.73
C GLY A 108 -14.39 2.18 11.73
N THR A 109 -13.23 1.74 11.28
CA THR A 109 -12.04 1.54 12.13
C THR A 109 -10.78 1.95 11.37
N ASP A 110 -9.81 2.52 12.10
CA ASP A 110 -8.48 2.82 11.57
C ASP A 110 -7.58 1.57 11.46
N SER A 111 -7.99 0.45 12.08
CA SER A 111 -7.23 -0.80 12.06
C SER A 111 -7.59 -1.62 10.83
N GLY A 112 -6.60 -2.30 10.29
CA GLY A 112 -6.81 -3.30 9.25
C GLY A 112 -7.54 -4.55 9.77
N VAL A 113 -8.36 -5.13 8.90
CA VAL A 113 -9.01 -6.43 9.15
C VAL A 113 -8.74 -7.33 7.95
N PHE A 114 -8.37 -8.57 8.20
CA PHE A 114 -8.22 -9.57 7.16
C PHE A 114 -9.08 -10.78 7.52
N CYS A 115 -10.39 -10.66 7.26
CA CYS A 115 -11.40 -11.62 7.68
C CYS A 115 -11.24 -12.98 6.96
N GLU A 116 -11.95 -14.01 7.45
CA GLU A 116 -11.89 -15.38 6.92
C GLU A 116 -12.05 -15.47 5.39
N LYS A 117 -12.90 -14.63 4.78
CA LYS A 117 -13.08 -14.60 3.32
C LYS A 117 -11.82 -14.15 2.60
N ARG A 118 -11.16 -13.08 3.12
CA ARG A 118 -9.91 -12.56 2.57
C ARG A 118 -8.76 -13.53 2.80
N LEU A 119 -8.70 -14.18 3.98
CA LEU A 119 -7.74 -15.26 4.27
C LEU A 119 -7.89 -16.44 3.31
N LYS A 120 -9.10 -16.89 3.04
CA LYS A 120 -9.37 -18.00 2.09
C LYS A 120 -8.94 -17.63 0.67
N TRP A 121 -9.20 -16.40 0.24
CA TRP A 121 -8.76 -15.92 -1.07
C TRP A 121 -7.22 -15.93 -1.15
N LEU A 122 -6.53 -15.39 -0.13
CA LEU A 122 -5.08 -15.38 -0.08
C LEU A 122 -4.51 -16.79 -0.09
N GLN A 123 -5.02 -17.67 0.75
CA GLN A 123 -4.59 -19.08 0.79
C GLN A 123 -4.71 -19.74 -0.59
N LYS A 124 -5.88 -19.61 -1.23
CA LYS A 124 -6.10 -20.11 -2.58
C LYS A 124 -5.08 -19.59 -3.58
N LYS A 125 -4.78 -18.28 -3.54
CA LYS A 125 -3.79 -17.66 -4.45
C LYS A 125 -2.37 -18.14 -4.19
N LEU A 126 -1.97 -18.32 -2.94
CA LEU A 126 -0.68 -18.88 -2.57
C LEU A 126 -0.52 -20.32 -3.04
N GLU A 127 -1.58 -21.14 -2.93
CA GLU A 127 -1.61 -22.53 -3.41
C GLU A 127 -1.57 -22.58 -4.95
N GLU A 128 -2.33 -21.70 -5.65
CA GLU A 128 -2.31 -21.60 -7.13
C GLU A 128 -0.94 -21.25 -7.70
N HIS A 129 -0.10 -20.55 -6.93
CA HIS A 129 1.20 -20.02 -7.36
C HIS A 129 2.38 -20.51 -6.50
N GLU A 130 2.28 -21.71 -5.91
CA GLU A 130 3.28 -22.24 -4.96
C GLU A 130 4.71 -22.33 -5.54
N ASP A 131 4.83 -22.55 -6.85
CA ASP A 131 6.11 -22.66 -7.57
C ASP A 131 6.58 -21.32 -8.17
N GLN A 132 5.92 -20.21 -7.86
CA GLN A 132 6.22 -18.90 -8.42
C GLN A 132 6.70 -17.92 -7.34
N THR A 133 7.47 -16.92 -7.75
CA THR A 133 7.82 -15.82 -6.88
C THR A 133 6.59 -14.93 -6.63
N ILE A 134 6.30 -14.63 -5.36
CA ILE A 134 5.14 -13.86 -4.94
C ILE A 134 5.59 -12.59 -4.23
N TYR A 135 4.92 -11.48 -4.54
CA TYR A 135 5.06 -10.19 -3.86
C TYR A 135 3.71 -9.79 -3.29
N LEU A 136 3.71 -9.38 -2.02
CA LEU A 136 2.50 -8.94 -1.33
C LEU A 136 2.45 -7.42 -1.25
N PHE A 137 1.28 -6.85 -1.56
CA PHE A 137 1.01 -5.43 -1.42
C PHE A 137 -0.23 -5.25 -0.54
N MET A 138 -0.11 -4.54 0.57
CA MET A 138 -1.21 -4.27 1.48
C MET A 138 -1.05 -2.91 2.12
N HIS A 139 -2.08 -2.40 2.80
CA HIS A 139 -1.98 -1.13 3.49
C HIS A 139 -1.46 -1.30 4.92
N HIS A 140 -2.16 -2.08 5.74
CA HIS A 140 -1.78 -2.27 7.14
C HIS A 140 -0.74 -3.37 7.29
N PRO A 141 0.36 -3.12 8.05
CA PRO A 141 1.37 -4.15 8.32
C PRO A 141 0.77 -5.32 9.11
N PRO A 142 1.10 -6.57 8.76
CA PRO A 142 0.56 -7.75 9.43
C PRO A 142 1.35 -8.18 10.68
N PHE A 143 2.21 -7.30 11.22
CA PHE A 143 3.02 -7.52 12.41
C PHE A 143 3.27 -6.19 13.15
N ASP A 144 3.80 -6.27 14.38
CA ASP A 144 4.16 -5.08 15.14
C ASP A 144 5.46 -4.47 14.62
N LEU A 145 5.42 -3.18 14.37
CA LEU A 145 6.56 -2.36 13.93
C LEU A 145 7.40 -1.87 15.12
N HIS A 146 7.03 -2.24 16.36
CA HIS A 146 7.55 -1.64 17.59
C HIS A 146 7.36 -0.12 17.63
N PHE A 147 6.27 0.34 17.01
CA PHE A 147 5.87 1.73 16.88
C PHE A 147 4.45 1.90 17.45
N PRO A 148 4.32 2.15 18.78
CA PRO A 148 3.08 1.92 19.52
C PRO A 148 1.83 2.62 18.96
N CYS A 149 1.95 3.85 18.44
CA CYS A 149 0.81 4.56 17.86
C CYS A 149 0.30 3.91 16.56
N ILE A 150 1.17 3.27 15.78
CA ILE A 150 0.83 2.56 14.54
C ILE A 150 0.43 1.11 14.85
N ASP A 151 1.12 0.43 15.75
CA ASP A 151 0.82 -0.96 16.13
C ASP A 151 -0.62 -1.10 16.68
N ARG A 152 -1.12 -0.06 17.37
CA ARG A 152 -2.50 0.02 17.86
C ARG A 152 -3.56 -0.03 16.77
N ILE A 153 -3.22 0.48 15.58
CA ILE A 153 -4.10 0.55 14.41
C ILE A 153 -3.63 -0.31 13.23
N GLY A 154 -2.65 -1.19 13.45
CA GLY A 154 -2.20 -2.20 12.49
C GLY A 154 -3.26 -3.25 12.19
N LEU A 155 -2.88 -4.33 11.52
CA LEU A 155 -3.78 -5.46 11.24
C LEU A 155 -4.23 -6.14 12.54
N LYS A 156 -5.55 -6.37 12.71
CA LYS A 156 -6.10 -6.98 13.94
C LYS A 156 -5.79 -8.47 14.05
N ASP A 157 -6.02 -9.22 12.97
CA ASP A 157 -5.80 -10.67 12.94
C ASP A 157 -4.44 -11.03 12.35
N LYS A 158 -3.37 -10.63 13.04
CA LYS A 158 -1.98 -10.91 12.64
C LYS A 158 -1.69 -12.40 12.63
N GLU A 159 -2.22 -13.13 13.62
CA GLU A 159 -2.00 -14.57 13.75
C GLU A 159 -2.68 -15.34 12.61
N GLY A 160 -3.95 -15.05 12.29
CA GLY A 160 -4.64 -15.69 11.18
C GLY A 160 -3.95 -15.43 9.83
N PHE A 161 -3.46 -14.22 9.62
CA PHE A 161 -2.66 -13.89 8.43
C PHE A 161 -1.36 -14.70 8.39
N HIS A 162 -0.61 -14.76 9.50
CA HIS A 162 0.62 -15.53 9.59
C HIS A 162 0.39 -17.03 9.34
N GLN A 163 -0.67 -17.62 9.90
CA GLN A 163 -1.01 -19.03 9.69
C GLN A 163 -1.23 -19.37 8.21
N VAL A 164 -1.79 -18.46 7.43
CA VAL A 164 -1.98 -18.66 5.99
C VAL A 164 -0.66 -18.61 5.24
N ILE A 165 0.22 -17.64 5.54
CA ILE A 165 1.44 -17.43 4.76
C ILE A 165 2.61 -18.34 5.17
N GLN A 166 2.62 -18.90 6.39
CA GLN A 166 3.77 -19.60 6.97
C GLN A 166 4.28 -20.78 6.14
N ASN A 167 3.39 -21.45 5.41
CA ASN A 167 3.75 -22.58 4.54
C ASN A 167 4.26 -22.12 3.16
N HIS A 168 4.16 -20.83 2.84
CA HIS A 168 4.51 -20.23 1.55
C HIS A 168 5.64 -19.19 1.65
N ILE A 169 6.32 -19.11 2.80
CA ILE A 169 7.37 -18.10 3.08
C ILE A 169 8.46 -18.10 2.01
N LEU A 170 8.84 -19.27 1.49
CA LEU A 170 9.89 -19.39 0.48
C LEU A 170 9.49 -18.83 -0.89
N SER A 171 8.20 -18.81 -1.20
CA SER A 171 7.67 -18.23 -2.42
C SER A 171 7.43 -16.72 -2.29
N ILE A 172 7.21 -16.21 -1.04
CA ILE A 172 6.96 -14.79 -0.79
C ILE A 172 8.29 -14.04 -0.69
N ARG A 173 8.62 -13.30 -1.73
CA ARG A 173 9.89 -12.60 -1.87
C ARG A 173 9.96 -11.29 -1.09
N HIS A 174 8.86 -10.52 -1.11
CA HIS A 174 8.80 -9.21 -0.46
C HIS A 174 7.37 -8.81 -0.10
N LEU A 175 7.23 -8.05 0.97
CA LEU A 175 6.00 -7.42 1.42
C LEU A 175 6.15 -5.90 1.37
N PHE A 176 5.29 -5.23 0.60
CA PHE A 176 5.17 -3.78 0.55
C PHE A 176 3.92 -3.33 1.30
N PHE A 177 4.05 -2.32 2.17
CA PHE A 177 2.89 -1.78 2.89
C PHE A 177 2.98 -0.26 3.08
N GLY A 178 1.82 0.35 3.35
CA GLY A 178 1.68 1.78 3.62
C GLY A 178 1.49 2.09 5.11
N HIS A 179 0.49 2.90 5.45
CA HIS A 179 -0.06 3.17 6.77
C HIS A 179 0.88 3.83 7.80
N ALA A 180 2.14 3.42 7.85
CA ALA A 180 3.09 3.88 8.87
C ALA A 180 3.61 5.30 8.63
N HIS A 181 3.50 5.83 7.42
CA HIS A 181 4.04 7.13 7.01
C HIS A 181 5.51 7.33 7.40
N ARG A 182 6.30 6.23 7.36
CA ARG A 182 7.73 6.19 7.70
C ARG A 182 8.46 5.25 6.76
N PRO A 183 9.72 5.57 6.39
CA PRO A 183 10.57 4.61 5.70
C PRO A 183 10.96 3.50 6.69
N LEU A 184 10.52 2.30 6.39
CA LEU A 184 10.79 1.10 7.19
C LEU A 184 11.27 0.00 6.26
N SER A 185 12.23 -0.78 6.75
CA SER A 185 12.68 -1.99 6.07
C SER A 185 13.17 -3.02 7.10
N GLY A 186 13.06 -4.27 6.77
CA GLY A 186 13.49 -5.35 7.65
C GLY A 186 13.12 -6.73 7.11
N ASN A 187 13.10 -7.67 8.02
CA ASN A 187 12.67 -9.04 7.76
C ASN A 187 11.67 -9.49 8.82
N TRP A 188 10.56 -10.05 8.40
CA TRP A 188 9.56 -10.66 9.25
C TRP A 188 9.37 -12.12 8.85
N GLN A 189 9.68 -13.05 9.74
CA GLN A 189 9.53 -14.50 9.55
C GLN A 189 10.19 -15.03 8.25
N GLY A 190 11.30 -14.42 7.81
CA GLY A 190 11.98 -14.78 6.56
C GLY A 190 11.57 -13.92 5.35
N ILE A 191 10.48 -13.18 5.42
CA ILE A 191 10.00 -12.30 4.36
C ILE A 191 10.59 -10.90 4.54
N SER A 192 11.28 -10.40 3.52
CA SER A 192 11.74 -9.01 3.48
C SER A 192 10.56 -8.06 3.33
N PHE A 193 10.63 -6.90 3.96
CA PHE A 193 9.57 -5.90 3.82
C PHE A 193 10.11 -4.49 3.70
N SER A 194 9.29 -3.61 3.12
CA SER A 194 9.53 -2.17 3.09
C SER A 194 8.25 -1.36 3.10
N SER A 195 8.37 -0.14 3.63
CA SER A 195 7.37 0.92 3.60
C SER A 195 8.08 2.24 3.35
N LEU A 196 7.33 3.29 3.02
CA LEU A 196 7.87 4.60 2.68
C LEU A 196 7.11 5.72 3.39
N ARG A 197 7.57 6.95 3.20
CA ARG A 197 6.85 8.14 3.63
C ARG A 197 5.55 8.31 2.86
N GLY A 198 4.56 8.91 3.52
CA GLY A 198 3.34 9.35 2.84
C GLY A 198 3.60 10.55 1.91
N THR A 199 2.76 10.72 0.91
CA THR A 199 2.82 11.88 0.01
C THR A 199 2.39 13.17 0.69
N ASN A 200 1.53 13.11 1.72
CA ASN A 200 1.04 14.31 2.41
C ASN A 200 1.87 14.64 3.66
N HIS A 201 1.70 13.90 4.75
CA HIS A 201 2.38 14.15 6.02
C HIS A 201 3.11 12.90 6.48
N GLN A 202 4.01 13.07 7.45
CA GLN A 202 4.73 11.96 8.08
C GLN A 202 4.29 11.82 9.53
N VAL A 203 4.49 10.65 10.11
CA VAL A 203 4.24 10.39 11.54
C VAL A 203 5.54 10.55 12.30
N LYS A 204 5.52 11.33 13.40
CA LYS A 204 6.67 11.50 14.29
C LYS A 204 7.11 10.14 14.84
N LEU A 205 8.38 9.80 14.67
CA LEU A 205 8.95 8.60 15.26
C LEU A 205 9.07 8.76 16.78
N ASP A 206 8.24 8.02 17.53
CA ASP A 206 8.22 8.04 18.99
C ASP A 206 7.86 6.64 19.51
N PHE A 207 8.84 5.94 20.04
CA PHE A 207 8.69 4.56 20.52
C PHE A 207 7.97 4.42 21.87
N THR A 208 7.51 5.53 22.44
CA THR A 208 6.84 5.56 23.75
C THR A 208 5.41 6.07 23.71
N SER A 209 5.09 6.90 22.72
CA SER A 209 3.78 7.53 22.58
C SER A 209 2.76 6.66 21.88
N GLN A 210 1.52 6.68 22.35
CA GLN A 210 0.35 6.13 21.68
C GLN A 210 -0.35 7.15 20.76
N VAL A 211 0.15 8.40 20.74
CA VAL A 211 -0.47 9.51 19.99
C VAL A 211 0.23 9.67 18.66
N ILE A 212 -0.56 9.65 17.57
CA ILE A 212 -0.09 9.99 16.24
C ILE A 212 0.12 11.50 16.15
N THR A 213 1.35 11.90 15.83
CA THR A 213 1.71 13.31 15.61
C THR A 213 2.15 13.48 14.17
N ALA A 214 1.41 14.26 13.40
CA ALA A 214 1.76 14.58 12.03
C ALA A 214 2.93 15.57 11.95
N LEU A 215 3.84 15.35 11.01
CA LEU A 215 4.99 16.22 10.71
C LEU A 215 4.99 16.61 9.23
N ASP A 216 5.46 17.82 8.97
CA ASP A 216 5.78 18.30 7.63
C ASP A 216 7.25 17.97 7.31
N GLU A 217 7.53 16.70 7.06
CA GLU A 217 8.80 16.25 6.50
C GLU A 217 8.66 16.07 4.98
N PRO A 218 9.77 16.08 4.21
CA PRO A 218 9.71 15.87 2.75
C PRO A 218 8.99 14.57 2.40
N PRO A 219 8.03 14.60 1.47
CA PRO A 219 7.39 13.40 0.98
C PRO A 219 8.33 12.57 0.11
N GLU A 220 8.04 11.27 -0.02
CA GLU A 220 8.86 10.34 -0.79
C GLU A 220 7.99 9.40 -1.61
N TYR A 221 8.57 8.92 -2.71
CA TYR A 221 8.17 7.67 -3.35
C TYR A 221 9.38 6.73 -3.43
N SER A 222 9.16 5.48 -3.78
CA SER A 222 10.25 4.52 -3.96
C SER A 222 10.34 4.06 -5.40
N VAL A 223 11.57 3.94 -5.91
CA VAL A 223 11.89 3.24 -7.15
C VAL A 223 12.37 1.85 -6.77
N VAL A 224 11.70 0.82 -7.29
CA VAL A 224 11.96 -0.57 -6.94
C VAL A 224 12.46 -1.33 -8.15
N PHE A 225 13.66 -1.89 -8.04
CA PHE A 225 14.19 -2.82 -9.03
C PHE A 225 13.94 -4.25 -8.54
N MET A 226 13.23 -5.02 -9.35
CA MET A 226 12.97 -6.44 -9.10
C MET A 226 13.69 -7.26 -10.16
N THR A 227 14.48 -8.24 -9.72
CA THR A 227 15.18 -9.20 -10.57
C THR A 227 15.06 -10.60 -9.97
N GLU A 228 15.47 -11.63 -10.69
CA GLU A 228 15.55 -12.99 -10.14
C GLU A 228 16.39 -13.06 -8.86
N GLU A 229 17.45 -12.23 -8.76
CA GLU A 229 18.42 -12.29 -7.64
C GLU A 229 18.04 -11.34 -6.48
N SER A 230 17.37 -10.20 -6.75
CA SER A 230 17.23 -9.12 -5.78
C SER A 230 15.94 -8.33 -5.89
N VAL A 231 15.56 -7.72 -4.76
CA VAL A 231 14.62 -6.60 -4.68
C VAL A 231 15.36 -5.43 -4.06
N VAL A 232 15.56 -4.36 -4.82
CA VAL A 232 16.26 -3.15 -4.34
C VAL A 232 15.28 -2.00 -4.32
N VAL A 233 15.11 -1.38 -3.14
CA VAL A 233 14.19 -0.28 -2.91
C VAL A 233 14.97 1.00 -2.66
N HIS A 234 14.82 1.97 -3.56
CA HIS A 234 15.40 3.30 -3.43
C HIS A 234 14.32 4.30 -3.00
N SER A 235 14.50 4.95 -1.85
CA SER A 235 13.65 6.07 -1.46
C SER A 235 14.10 7.34 -2.17
N HIS A 236 13.13 8.09 -2.71
CA HIS A 236 13.37 9.35 -3.41
C HIS A 236 12.45 10.44 -2.87
N SER A 237 13.06 11.51 -2.32
CA SER A 237 12.34 12.72 -1.94
C SER A 237 12.23 13.65 -3.15
N TYR A 238 11.03 14.17 -3.41
CA TYR A 238 10.76 15.05 -4.53
C TYR A 238 10.44 16.49 -4.06
N PRO A 239 10.72 17.52 -4.89
CA PRO A 239 10.40 18.90 -4.56
C PRO A 239 8.89 19.17 -4.62
N LEU A 240 8.42 20.07 -3.75
CA LEU A 240 7.03 20.54 -3.70
C LEU A 240 6.85 21.85 -4.45
#